data_34ade2a1c4f4c89fc340525eb0685fc8
#
_entry.id   34ade2a1c4f4c89fc340525eb0685fc8
#
_cell.length_a   1.000
_cell.length_b   1.000
_cell.length_c   1.000
_cell.angle_alpha   90.00
_cell.angle_beta   90.00
_cell.angle_gamma   90.00
#
_symmetry.space_group_name_H-M   'P 1'
#
loop_
_entity.id
_entity.type
_entity.pdbx_description
1 polymer ?
#
loop_
_entity_poly.entity_id
_entity_poly.type
_entity_poly.pdbx_seq_one_letter_code
_entity_poly.pdbx_strand_id
1 'polypeptide(L)'
;MSRIYTWNTFFVVTEFFVSFFGTLSNGLVIFTVLRNTHRLASPSYLIFSIAVSDILSCLIAVPFSIAGHFSKEWPFGMAGCRAHAFMIFLLALVSITHLTAISVEKYLTITKSLLKESYWNTKQVILVKCASWVYSFGFSVAPLLGWSSYGMEGTNATCSIKWESSAPEDKAYLGIMFVACYFLPIVVIAFCYQKIHKVSKHVVNATSQMGDYAITMTKALLKKHRKSAMYFTAVIAAYLLSWTPYAIASLIIVSGQKVHPIVLSACSVFAKTSFFLNPFMYVIFSRRFQRIMIQSIPTAKRNRLIRPALTRMHSETASVLWKHPL
;
A
#
# COMPACT_ATOMS: atom_id res chain seq x y z
N MET A 1 -6.42 -10.11 34.17
CA MET A 1 -4.97 -10.00 33.83
C MET A 1 -4.53 -11.02 32.76
N SER A 2 -4.82 -12.32 32.85
CA SER A 2 -4.36 -13.33 31.88
C SER A 2 -4.70 -13.01 30.41
N ARG A 3 -5.91 -12.56 30.10
CA ARG A 3 -6.35 -12.26 28.72
C ARG A 3 -5.55 -11.12 28.04
N ILE A 4 -5.17 -10.08 28.78
CA ILE A 4 -4.37 -8.96 28.21
C ILE A 4 -2.96 -9.45 27.87
N TYR A 5 -2.39 -10.33 28.67
CA TYR A 5 -1.09 -10.94 28.40
C TYR A 5 -1.09 -11.73 27.08
N THR A 6 -2.14 -12.53 26.85
CA THR A 6 -2.28 -13.32 25.62
C THR A 6 -2.36 -12.42 24.38
N TRP A 7 -3.13 -11.32 24.44
CA TRP A 7 -3.26 -10.39 23.32
C TRP A 7 -1.96 -9.65 23.01
N ASN A 8 -1.23 -9.15 24.03
CA ASN A 8 0.04 -8.48 23.80
C ASN A 8 1.08 -9.41 23.17
N THR A 9 1.16 -10.68 23.60
CA THR A 9 2.03 -11.67 22.97
C THR A 9 1.64 -11.91 21.50
N PHE A 10 0.35 -12.01 21.19
CA PHE A 10 -0.14 -12.14 19.82
C PHE A 10 0.24 -10.94 18.97
N PHE A 11 0.11 -9.70 19.49
CA PHE A 11 0.49 -8.49 18.79
C PHE A 11 2.00 -8.42 18.51
N VAL A 12 2.84 -8.74 19.51
CA VAL A 12 4.31 -8.83 19.35
C VAL A 12 4.69 -9.81 18.25
N VAL A 13 4.14 -11.01 18.27
CA VAL A 13 4.44 -12.04 17.26
C VAL A 13 4.00 -11.56 15.87
N THR A 14 2.79 -11.01 15.74
CA THR A 14 2.27 -10.52 14.46
C THR A 14 3.13 -9.37 13.91
N GLU A 15 3.46 -8.38 14.73
CA GLU A 15 4.29 -7.25 14.31
C GLU A 15 5.73 -7.66 13.99
N PHE A 16 6.28 -8.66 14.69
CA PHE A 16 7.57 -9.25 14.34
C PHE A 16 7.55 -9.86 12.94
N PHE A 17 6.51 -10.65 12.61
CA PHE A 17 6.35 -11.20 11.26
C PHE A 17 6.21 -10.08 10.21
N VAL A 18 5.42 -9.05 10.49
CA VAL A 18 5.27 -7.88 9.60
C VAL A 18 6.62 -7.21 9.36
N SER A 19 7.37 -6.93 10.44
CA SER A 19 8.69 -6.29 10.35
C SER A 19 9.69 -7.14 9.56
N PHE A 20 9.78 -8.43 9.85
CA PHE A 20 10.73 -9.35 9.22
C PHE A 20 10.41 -9.54 7.71
N PHE A 21 9.21 -9.98 7.39
CA PHE A 21 8.82 -10.25 6.01
C PHE A 21 8.68 -8.97 5.19
N GLY A 22 8.21 -7.86 5.81
CA GLY A 22 8.14 -6.55 5.19
C GLY A 22 9.53 -6.03 4.81
N THR A 23 10.51 -6.14 5.71
CA THR A 23 11.90 -5.74 5.42
C THR A 23 12.49 -6.55 4.27
N LEU A 24 12.35 -7.88 4.29
CA LEU A 24 12.89 -8.74 3.24
C LEU A 24 12.24 -8.48 1.89
N SER A 25 10.91 -8.41 1.84
CA SER A 25 10.17 -8.29 0.58
C SER A 25 10.32 -6.89 -0.04
N ASN A 26 10.25 -5.81 0.76
CA ASN A 26 10.50 -4.45 0.28
C ASN A 26 11.96 -4.23 -0.11
N GLY A 27 12.91 -4.79 0.64
CA GLY A 27 14.33 -4.79 0.28
C GLY A 27 14.58 -5.45 -1.07
N LEU A 28 13.89 -6.57 -1.37
CA LEU A 28 13.95 -7.24 -2.66
C LEU A 28 13.37 -6.37 -3.79
N VAL A 29 12.27 -5.65 -3.53
CA VAL A 29 11.71 -4.69 -4.50
C VAL A 29 12.69 -3.57 -4.79
N ILE A 30 13.26 -2.94 -3.74
CA ILE A 30 14.26 -1.87 -3.87
C ILE A 30 15.46 -2.36 -4.68
N PHE A 31 16.05 -3.50 -4.33
CA PHE A 31 17.17 -4.10 -5.04
C PHE A 31 16.84 -4.34 -6.52
N THR A 32 15.65 -4.89 -6.81
CA THR A 32 15.22 -5.18 -8.19
C THR A 32 15.07 -3.91 -9.01
N VAL A 33 14.49 -2.86 -8.43
CA VAL A 33 14.29 -1.58 -9.13
C VAL A 33 15.63 -0.89 -9.39
N LEU A 34 16.50 -0.79 -8.38
CA LEU A 34 17.81 -0.14 -8.53
C LEU A 34 18.69 -0.81 -9.58
N ARG A 35 18.67 -2.14 -9.63
CA ARG A 35 19.49 -2.90 -10.59
C ARG A 35 18.97 -2.86 -12.03
N ASN A 36 17.72 -2.49 -12.23
CA ASN A 36 17.06 -2.58 -13.54
C ASN A 36 16.35 -1.29 -13.97
N THR A 37 16.80 -0.14 -13.51
CA THR A 37 16.17 1.16 -13.78
C THR A 37 15.93 1.42 -15.27
N HIS A 38 16.88 0.99 -16.15
CA HIS A 38 16.80 1.14 -17.61
C HIS A 38 15.78 0.19 -18.28
N ARG A 39 15.30 -0.85 -17.59
CA ARG A 39 14.32 -1.84 -18.12
C ARG A 39 12.91 -1.63 -17.60
N LEU A 40 12.76 -0.76 -16.61
CA LEU A 40 11.51 -0.55 -15.92
C LEU A 40 10.81 0.71 -16.45
N ALA A 41 9.48 0.64 -16.55
CA ALA A 41 8.67 1.79 -16.91
C ALA A 41 8.68 2.85 -15.80
N SER A 42 8.46 4.12 -16.15
CA SER A 42 8.47 5.26 -15.22
C SER A 42 7.66 5.06 -13.94
N PRO A 43 6.46 4.42 -13.94
CA PRO A 43 5.72 4.14 -12.70
C PRO A 43 6.44 3.27 -11.67
N SER A 44 7.51 2.57 -12.04
CA SER A 44 8.31 1.78 -11.10
C SER A 44 8.99 2.64 -10.04
N TYR A 45 9.18 3.94 -10.28
CA TYR A 45 9.66 4.89 -9.26
C TYR A 45 8.64 5.13 -8.14
N LEU A 46 7.34 5.02 -8.41
CA LEU A 46 6.30 5.06 -7.38
C LEU A 46 6.33 3.78 -6.53
N ILE A 47 6.47 2.61 -7.17
CA ILE A 47 6.63 1.32 -6.49
C ILE A 47 7.88 1.32 -5.60
N PHE A 48 8.99 1.86 -6.11
CA PHE A 48 10.22 2.04 -5.33
C PHE A 48 9.97 2.92 -4.09
N SER A 49 9.25 4.01 -4.24
CA SER A 49 8.94 4.93 -3.14
C SER A 49 8.03 4.30 -2.08
N ILE A 50 7.03 3.50 -2.49
CA ILE A 50 6.22 2.69 -1.56
C ILE A 50 7.12 1.70 -0.81
N ALA A 51 8.01 0.99 -1.49
CA ALA A 51 8.91 0.04 -0.86
C ALA A 51 9.87 0.71 0.13
N VAL A 52 10.32 1.95 -0.14
CA VAL A 52 11.12 2.74 0.81
C VAL A 52 10.28 3.12 2.04
N SER A 53 9.04 3.59 1.86
CA SER A 53 8.19 3.92 3.01
C SER A 53 7.84 2.69 3.86
N ASP A 54 7.55 1.56 3.22
CA ASP A 54 7.21 0.32 3.92
C ASP A 54 8.42 -0.25 4.68
N ILE A 55 9.64 -0.19 4.11
CA ILE A 55 10.87 -0.66 4.81
C ILE A 55 11.23 0.25 5.99
N LEU A 56 11.02 1.57 5.87
CA LEU A 56 11.17 2.50 6.99
C LEU A 56 10.17 2.20 8.11
N SER A 57 8.91 1.88 7.75
CA SER A 57 7.90 1.43 8.71
C SER A 57 8.34 0.16 9.43
N CYS A 58 8.80 -0.85 8.69
CA CYS A 58 9.21 -2.14 9.24
C CYS A 58 10.47 -2.07 10.11
N LEU A 59 11.45 -1.23 9.75
CA LEU A 59 12.73 -1.16 10.45
C LEU A 59 12.74 -0.15 11.61
N ILE A 60 11.90 0.88 11.55
CA ILE A 60 11.91 1.95 12.54
C ILE A 60 10.62 1.94 13.35
N ALA A 61 9.47 2.15 12.70
CA ALA A 61 8.24 2.41 13.41
C ALA A 61 7.64 1.14 14.08
N VAL A 62 7.59 -0.01 13.38
CA VAL A 62 7.05 -1.25 13.94
C VAL A 62 7.86 -1.78 15.13
N PRO A 63 9.20 -1.73 15.16
CA PRO A 63 9.97 -2.13 16.34
C PRO A 63 9.64 -1.36 17.61
N PHE A 64 9.34 -0.05 17.52
CA PHE A 64 8.84 0.72 18.67
C PHE A 64 7.51 0.18 19.18
N SER A 65 6.59 -0.17 18.29
CA SER A 65 5.31 -0.79 18.63
C SER A 65 5.48 -2.16 19.30
N ILE A 66 6.41 -2.99 18.77
CA ILE A 66 6.77 -4.28 19.37
C ILE A 66 7.26 -4.09 20.81
N ALA A 67 8.16 -3.12 21.04
CA ALA A 67 8.68 -2.83 22.37
C ALA A 67 7.56 -2.38 23.33
N GLY A 68 6.61 -1.56 22.87
CA GLY A 68 5.46 -1.15 23.66
C GLY A 68 4.54 -2.31 24.05
N HIS A 69 4.20 -3.19 23.10
CA HIS A 69 3.40 -4.38 23.39
C HIS A 69 4.14 -5.37 24.29
N PHE A 70 5.45 -5.51 24.13
CA PHE A 70 6.29 -6.36 24.98
C PHE A 70 6.34 -5.83 26.41
N SER A 71 6.56 -4.51 26.58
CA SER A 71 6.57 -3.83 27.89
C SER A 71 5.17 -3.65 28.51
N LYS A 72 4.10 -3.90 27.73
CA LYS A 72 2.68 -3.71 28.09
C LYS A 72 2.26 -2.26 28.30
N GLU A 73 3.15 -1.33 28.09
CA GLU A 73 2.96 0.11 28.11
C GLU A 73 4.03 0.76 27.24
N TRP A 74 3.82 2.01 26.87
CA TRP A 74 4.76 2.75 26.02
C TRP A 74 6.02 3.18 26.80
N PRO A 75 7.23 2.61 26.48
CA PRO A 75 8.42 2.85 27.31
C PRO A 75 9.24 4.07 26.89
N PHE A 76 8.89 4.77 25.78
CA PHE A 76 9.74 5.83 25.21
C PHE A 76 9.29 7.25 25.51
N GLY A 77 8.43 7.44 26.52
CA GLY A 77 7.91 8.74 26.90
C GLY A 77 7.07 9.42 25.81
N MET A 78 6.62 10.64 26.06
CA MET A 78 5.71 11.34 25.15
C MET A 78 6.39 11.81 23.87
N ALA A 79 7.67 12.18 23.92
CA ALA A 79 8.42 12.55 22.71
C ALA A 79 8.55 11.38 21.73
N GLY A 80 8.92 10.20 22.22
CA GLY A 80 8.96 8.97 21.42
C GLY A 80 7.57 8.58 20.91
N CYS A 81 6.51 8.77 21.68
CA CYS A 81 5.13 8.54 21.30
C CYS A 81 4.73 9.41 20.08
N ARG A 82 5.00 10.71 20.16
CA ARG A 82 4.73 11.64 19.05
C ARG A 82 5.53 11.30 17.80
N ALA A 83 6.81 10.98 17.95
CA ALA A 83 7.67 10.57 16.83
C ALA A 83 7.18 9.28 16.15
N HIS A 84 6.83 8.26 16.94
CA HIS A 84 6.27 7.00 16.44
C HIS A 84 4.97 7.23 15.65
N ALA A 85 4.01 7.93 16.26
CA ALA A 85 2.71 8.22 15.64
C ALA A 85 2.87 9.02 14.34
N PHE A 86 3.72 10.06 14.34
CA PHE A 86 4.06 10.82 13.15
C PHE A 86 4.63 9.93 12.04
N MET A 87 5.60 9.06 12.36
CA MET A 87 6.25 8.16 11.39
C MET A 87 5.26 7.17 10.78
N ILE A 88 4.46 6.48 11.60
CA ILE A 88 3.45 5.52 11.11
C ILE A 88 2.45 6.23 10.19
N PHE A 89 1.94 7.39 10.61
CA PHE A 89 0.94 8.14 9.85
C PHE A 89 1.50 8.68 8.54
N LEU A 90 2.70 9.29 8.55
CA LEU A 90 3.40 9.76 7.36
C LEU A 90 3.57 8.64 6.32
N LEU A 91 4.15 7.52 6.76
CA LEU A 91 4.54 6.44 5.85
C LEU A 91 3.30 5.70 5.29
N ALA A 92 2.22 5.59 6.07
CA ALA A 92 0.95 5.08 5.59
C ALA A 92 0.31 6.02 4.54
N LEU A 93 0.31 7.33 4.78
CA LEU A 93 -0.18 8.30 3.81
C LEU A 93 0.64 8.30 2.51
N VAL A 94 1.95 8.17 2.60
CA VAL A 94 2.81 8.01 1.42
C VAL A 94 2.37 6.80 0.60
N SER A 95 2.10 5.66 1.22
CA SER A 95 1.69 4.45 0.51
C SER A 95 0.35 4.64 -0.22
N ILE A 96 -0.71 5.15 0.43
CA ILE A 96 -2.02 5.33 -0.21
C ILE A 96 -1.99 6.40 -1.31
N THR A 97 -1.26 7.50 -1.14
CA THR A 97 -1.14 8.54 -2.15
C THR A 97 -0.41 8.05 -3.41
N HIS A 98 0.64 7.24 -3.24
CA HIS A 98 1.33 6.60 -4.38
C HIS A 98 0.44 5.56 -5.08
N LEU A 99 -0.31 4.74 -4.33
CA LEU A 99 -1.28 3.79 -4.91
C LEU A 99 -2.37 4.52 -5.71
N THR A 100 -2.84 5.66 -5.20
CA THR A 100 -3.78 6.53 -5.91
C THR A 100 -3.17 7.06 -7.21
N ALA A 101 -1.94 7.57 -7.15
CA ALA A 101 -1.20 8.05 -8.31
C ALA A 101 -1.00 6.95 -9.38
N ILE A 102 -0.68 5.73 -8.97
CA ILE A 102 -0.58 4.56 -9.86
C ILE A 102 -1.93 4.28 -10.53
N SER A 103 -3.05 4.40 -9.82
CA SER A 103 -4.39 4.20 -10.39
C SER A 103 -4.70 5.22 -11.48
N VAL A 104 -4.38 6.50 -11.25
CA VAL A 104 -4.52 7.58 -12.23
C VAL A 104 -3.62 7.32 -13.45
N GLU A 105 -2.37 6.93 -13.23
CA GLU A 105 -1.44 6.57 -14.30
C GLU A 105 -1.98 5.43 -15.17
N LYS A 106 -2.51 4.37 -14.57
CA LYS A 106 -3.10 3.24 -15.31
C LYS A 106 -4.32 3.68 -16.13
N TYR A 107 -5.17 4.51 -15.54
CA TYR A 107 -6.30 5.09 -16.25
C TYR A 107 -5.85 5.91 -17.47
N LEU A 108 -4.91 6.84 -17.30
CA LEU A 108 -4.40 7.68 -18.38
C LEU A 108 -3.68 6.86 -19.47
N THR A 109 -2.91 5.85 -19.10
CA THR A 109 -2.23 4.96 -20.05
C THR A 109 -3.23 4.23 -20.94
N ILE A 110 -4.29 3.67 -20.37
CA ILE A 110 -5.30 2.92 -21.13
C ILE A 110 -6.16 3.85 -22.00
N THR A 111 -6.49 5.05 -21.51
CA THR A 111 -7.41 5.96 -22.21
C THR A 111 -6.74 6.86 -23.22
N LYS A 112 -5.48 7.26 -23.00
CA LYS A 112 -4.79 8.27 -23.82
C LYS A 112 -3.54 7.78 -24.51
N SER A 113 -2.98 6.63 -24.12
CA SER A 113 -1.66 6.19 -24.61
C SER A 113 -1.50 4.69 -24.65
N LEU A 114 -2.49 3.96 -25.19
CA LEU A 114 -2.50 2.50 -25.20
C LEU A 114 -1.24 1.86 -25.82
N LEU A 115 -0.60 2.53 -26.79
CA LEU A 115 0.63 2.08 -27.43
C LEU A 115 1.89 2.25 -26.55
N LYS A 116 1.84 3.12 -25.52
CA LYS A 116 2.97 3.36 -24.61
C LYS A 116 2.91 2.43 -23.40
N GLU A 117 4.04 2.19 -22.78
CA GLU A 117 4.09 1.45 -21.51
C GLU A 117 3.56 2.27 -20.32
N SER A 118 3.68 3.59 -20.40
CA SER A 118 3.21 4.56 -19.40
C SER A 118 2.81 5.87 -20.09
N TYR A 119 1.77 6.51 -19.58
CA TYR A 119 1.38 7.86 -19.98
C TYR A 119 2.38 8.89 -19.46
N TRP A 120 2.79 8.78 -18.19
CA TRP A 120 3.74 9.69 -17.58
C TRP A 120 5.18 9.39 -17.97
N ASN A 121 5.92 10.44 -18.30
CA ASN A 121 7.36 10.35 -18.43
C ASN A 121 8.05 10.38 -17.03
N THR A 122 9.35 10.13 -17.00
CA THR A 122 10.11 10.04 -15.74
C THR A 122 10.04 11.34 -14.91
N LYS A 123 10.09 12.52 -15.55
CA LYS A 123 10.01 13.82 -14.84
C LYS A 123 8.66 13.98 -14.15
N GLN A 124 7.57 13.66 -14.84
CA GLN A 124 6.20 13.70 -14.29
C GLN A 124 6.03 12.74 -13.11
N VAL A 125 6.55 11.52 -13.22
CA VAL A 125 6.48 10.55 -12.12
C VAL A 125 7.28 11.03 -10.90
N ILE A 126 8.46 11.63 -11.10
CA ILE A 126 9.25 12.21 -10.00
C ILE A 126 8.48 13.36 -9.34
N LEU A 127 7.86 14.25 -10.13
CA LEU A 127 7.05 15.35 -9.60
C LEU A 127 5.88 14.82 -8.76
N VAL A 128 5.12 13.85 -9.27
CA VAL A 128 4.00 13.22 -8.56
C VAL A 128 4.47 12.55 -7.28
N LYS A 129 5.61 11.84 -7.32
CA LYS A 129 6.24 11.25 -6.15
C LYS A 129 6.55 12.29 -5.07
N CYS A 130 7.22 13.39 -5.45
CA CYS A 130 7.56 14.46 -4.51
C CYS A 130 6.30 15.13 -3.94
N ALA A 131 5.31 15.43 -4.79
CA ALA A 131 4.04 15.99 -4.36
C ALA A 131 3.32 15.08 -3.35
N SER A 132 3.34 13.75 -3.56
CA SER A 132 2.76 12.77 -2.62
C SER A 132 3.47 12.80 -1.25
N TRP A 133 4.79 12.90 -1.22
CA TRP A 133 5.54 13.04 0.04
C TRP A 133 5.22 14.35 0.75
N VAL A 134 5.20 15.48 0.03
CA VAL A 134 4.86 16.81 0.60
C VAL A 134 3.43 16.80 1.15
N TYR A 135 2.48 16.24 0.42
CA TYR A 135 1.10 16.10 0.86
C TYR A 135 1.00 15.26 2.15
N SER A 136 1.64 14.10 2.18
CA SER A 136 1.64 13.21 3.33
C SER A 136 2.31 13.85 4.55
N PHE A 137 3.42 14.55 4.34
CA PHE A 137 4.12 15.30 5.39
C PHE A 137 3.25 16.43 5.97
N GLY A 138 2.56 17.19 5.12
CA GLY A 138 1.68 18.29 5.55
C GLY A 138 0.60 17.83 6.51
N PHE A 139 -0.08 16.71 6.21
CA PHE A 139 -1.05 16.13 7.13
C PHE A 139 -0.40 15.56 8.39
N SER A 140 0.74 14.89 8.27
CA SER A 140 1.36 14.23 9.41
C SER A 140 2.06 15.21 10.37
N VAL A 141 2.55 16.35 9.89
CA VAL A 141 3.21 17.35 10.76
C VAL A 141 2.21 18.21 11.53
N ALA A 142 0.98 18.38 11.04
CA ALA A 142 -0.03 19.23 11.64
C ALA A 142 -0.29 18.95 13.14
N PRO A 143 -0.43 17.67 13.62
CA PRO A 143 -0.55 17.38 15.04
C PRO A 143 0.70 17.69 15.87
N LEU A 144 1.89 17.76 15.26
CA LEU A 144 3.11 18.21 15.96
C LEU A 144 3.15 19.73 16.11
N LEU A 145 2.47 20.46 15.22
CA LEU A 145 2.39 21.93 15.23
C LEU A 145 1.18 22.44 16.03
N GLY A 146 0.39 21.55 16.66
CA GLY A 146 -0.72 21.92 17.53
C GLY A 146 -2.10 21.90 16.85
N TRP A 147 -2.22 21.52 15.58
CA TRP A 147 -3.52 21.25 14.97
C TRP A 147 -3.88 19.78 15.16
N SER A 148 -4.58 19.45 16.23
CA SER A 148 -4.73 18.13 16.84
C SER A 148 -3.49 17.70 17.63
N SER A 149 -3.39 16.43 18.02
CA SER A 149 -2.26 15.90 18.76
C SER A 149 -2.06 14.41 18.55
N TYR A 150 -0.85 13.94 18.85
CA TYR A 150 -0.52 12.52 18.98
C TYR A 150 -0.55 12.08 20.44
N GLY A 151 -1.00 10.87 20.69
CA GLY A 151 -1.09 10.29 22.03
C GLY A 151 -1.07 8.77 22.03
N MET A 152 -1.11 8.20 23.22
CA MET A 152 -1.20 6.75 23.40
C MET A 152 -2.53 6.23 22.88
N GLU A 153 -2.54 5.00 22.38
CA GLU A 153 -3.68 4.38 21.72
C GLU A 153 -3.98 2.98 22.28
N GLY A 154 -5.26 2.64 22.31
CA GLY A 154 -5.73 1.28 22.63
C GLY A 154 -5.29 0.82 24.02
N THR A 155 -4.40 -0.16 24.08
CA THR A 155 -3.84 -0.70 25.33
C THR A 155 -2.69 0.13 25.90
N ASN A 156 -2.46 1.34 25.40
CA ASN A 156 -1.33 2.23 25.76
C ASN A 156 0.05 1.67 25.37
N ALA A 157 0.08 0.68 24.51
CA ALA A 157 1.33 0.08 24.00
C ALA A 157 1.82 0.72 22.70
N THR A 158 0.98 1.49 22.03
CA THR A 158 1.28 2.20 20.77
C THR A 158 0.78 3.63 20.82
N CYS A 159 1.16 4.43 19.83
CA CYS A 159 0.77 5.83 19.72
C CYS A 159 0.22 6.13 18.33
N SER A 160 -0.82 6.97 18.28
CA SER A 160 -1.45 7.46 17.06
C SER A 160 -2.00 8.87 17.20
N ILE A 161 -2.81 9.33 16.26
CA ILE A 161 -3.61 10.54 16.41
C ILE A 161 -4.57 10.36 17.59
N LYS A 162 -4.76 11.40 18.38
CA LYS A 162 -5.70 11.42 19.49
C LYS A 162 -7.13 11.56 18.96
N TRP A 163 -7.82 10.43 18.83
CA TRP A 163 -9.18 10.35 18.27
C TRP A 163 -10.28 10.93 19.20
N GLU A 164 -10.01 10.99 20.50
CA GLU A 164 -10.99 11.29 21.57
C GLU A 164 -11.09 12.78 21.91
N SER A 165 -10.58 13.68 21.07
CA SER A 165 -10.63 15.10 21.36
C SER A 165 -12.03 15.67 21.16
N SER A 166 -12.46 16.54 22.14
CA SER A 166 -13.71 17.30 22.04
C SER A 166 -13.51 18.71 21.47
N ALA A 167 -12.27 19.17 21.33
CA ALA A 167 -11.95 20.50 20.82
C ALA A 167 -12.41 20.66 19.36
N PRO A 168 -13.09 21.76 18.99
CA PRO A 168 -13.59 21.97 17.63
C PRO A 168 -12.48 21.92 16.57
N GLU A 169 -11.28 22.46 16.87
CA GLU A 169 -10.13 22.49 16.00
C GLU A 169 -9.63 21.07 15.68
N ASP A 170 -9.57 20.22 16.69
CA ASP A 170 -9.16 18.82 16.53
C ASP A 170 -10.16 18.04 15.69
N LYS A 171 -11.47 18.24 15.95
CA LYS A 171 -12.53 17.62 15.13
C LYS A 171 -12.48 18.09 13.68
N ALA A 172 -12.19 19.36 13.45
CA ALA A 172 -12.02 19.90 12.09
C ALA A 172 -10.84 19.22 11.39
N TYR A 173 -9.69 19.11 12.06
CA TYR A 173 -8.54 18.36 11.51
C TYR A 173 -8.90 16.91 11.18
N LEU A 174 -9.52 16.19 12.11
CA LEU A 174 -9.91 14.79 11.91
C LEU A 174 -10.87 14.64 10.73
N GLY A 175 -11.86 15.53 10.62
CA GLY A 175 -12.79 15.53 9.49
C GLY A 175 -12.09 15.76 8.13
N ILE A 176 -11.23 16.79 8.05
CA ILE A 176 -10.47 17.10 6.85
C ILE A 176 -9.53 15.93 6.50
N MET A 177 -8.85 15.36 7.49
CA MET A 177 -7.96 14.22 7.33
C MET A 177 -8.69 12.99 6.78
N PHE A 178 -9.85 12.63 7.34
CA PHE A 178 -10.64 11.51 6.81
C PHE A 178 -11.09 11.76 5.38
N VAL A 179 -11.59 12.96 5.07
CA VAL A 179 -12.02 13.31 3.70
C VAL A 179 -10.84 13.26 2.75
N ALA A 180 -9.74 13.93 3.06
CA ALA A 180 -8.61 14.09 2.15
C ALA A 180 -7.72 12.85 2.06
N CYS A 181 -7.47 12.15 3.18
CA CYS A 181 -6.48 11.08 3.24
C CYS A 181 -7.09 9.66 3.15
N TYR A 182 -8.41 9.51 3.34
CA TYR A 182 -9.07 8.21 3.27
C TYR A 182 -10.15 8.18 2.16
N PHE A 183 -11.18 9.01 2.23
CA PHE A 183 -12.30 8.95 1.29
C PHE A 183 -11.92 9.41 -0.12
N LEU A 184 -11.20 10.53 -0.26
CA LEU A 184 -10.80 11.05 -1.57
C LEU A 184 -9.93 10.07 -2.36
N PRO A 185 -8.89 9.44 -1.81
CA PRO A 185 -8.16 8.36 -2.46
C PRO A 185 -9.06 7.23 -2.94
N ILE A 186 -9.98 6.74 -2.11
CA ILE A 186 -10.92 5.67 -2.48
C ILE A 186 -11.79 6.08 -3.68
N VAL A 187 -12.36 7.29 -3.65
CA VAL A 187 -13.20 7.82 -4.74
C VAL A 187 -12.41 7.93 -6.04
N VAL A 188 -11.19 8.48 -5.99
CA VAL A 188 -10.32 8.60 -7.18
C VAL A 188 -9.96 7.22 -7.74
N ILE A 189 -9.61 6.27 -6.89
CA ILE A 189 -9.29 4.89 -7.29
C ILE A 189 -10.52 4.24 -7.94
N ALA A 190 -11.68 4.30 -7.29
CA ALA A 190 -12.93 3.72 -7.81
C ALA A 190 -13.30 4.32 -9.18
N PHE A 191 -13.20 5.65 -9.32
CA PHE A 191 -13.41 6.34 -10.60
C PHE A 191 -12.46 5.84 -11.68
N CYS A 192 -11.17 5.75 -11.41
CA CYS A 192 -10.17 5.28 -12.36
C CYS A 192 -10.49 3.86 -12.87
N TYR A 193 -10.80 2.93 -11.97
CA TYR A 193 -11.10 1.55 -12.37
C TYR A 193 -12.44 1.37 -13.07
N GLN A 194 -13.47 2.12 -12.69
CA GLN A 194 -14.73 2.16 -13.44
C GLN A 194 -14.50 2.66 -14.88
N LYS A 195 -13.71 3.73 -15.05
CA LYS A 195 -13.40 4.26 -16.39
C LYS A 195 -12.53 3.30 -17.20
N ILE A 196 -11.53 2.66 -16.60
CA ILE A 196 -10.72 1.62 -17.25
C ILE A 196 -11.62 0.51 -17.79
N HIS A 197 -12.60 0.05 -17.01
CA HIS A 197 -13.51 -0.99 -17.42
C HIS A 197 -14.40 -0.55 -18.62
N LYS A 198 -15.00 0.65 -18.53
CA LYS A 198 -15.87 1.20 -19.60
C LYS A 198 -15.08 1.42 -20.90
N VAL A 199 -13.91 2.07 -20.84
CA VAL A 199 -13.08 2.36 -22.02
C VAL A 199 -12.56 1.05 -22.65
N SER A 200 -12.19 0.07 -21.84
CA SER A 200 -11.73 -1.22 -22.35
C SER A 200 -12.80 -1.94 -23.19
N LYS A 201 -14.06 -1.87 -22.79
CA LYS A 201 -15.19 -2.41 -23.58
C LYS A 201 -15.38 -1.63 -24.90
N HIS A 202 -15.35 -0.29 -24.82
CA HIS A 202 -15.52 0.56 -26.00
C HIS A 202 -14.44 0.36 -27.04
N VAL A 203 -13.17 0.29 -26.62
CA VAL A 203 -12.02 0.05 -27.53
C VAL A 203 -12.14 -1.30 -28.25
N VAL A 204 -12.55 -2.35 -27.55
CA VAL A 204 -12.77 -3.67 -28.17
C VAL A 204 -13.86 -3.60 -29.24
N ASN A 205 -14.97 -2.92 -28.99
CA ASN A 205 -16.08 -2.78 -29.94
C ASN A 205 -15.69 -1.90 -31.14
N ALA A 206 -15.01 -0.77 -30.89
CA ALA A 206 -14.57 0.13 -31.96
C ALA A 206 -13.54 -0.50 -32.90
N THR A 207 -12.65 -1.35 -32.39
CA THR A 207 -11.64 -2.01 -33.22
C THR A 207 -12.19 -3.18 -34.03
N SER A 208 -13.41 -3.66 -33.76
CA SER A 208 -14.02 -4.73 -34.58
C SER A 208 -14.27 -4.36 -36.06
N GLN A 209 -14.20 -3.06 -36.37
CA GLN A 209 -14.36 -2.54 -37.76
C GLN A 209 -13.02 -2.31 -38.48
N MET A 210 -11.89 -2.61 -37.84
CA MET A 210 -10.54 -2.42 -38.40
C MET A 210 -10.02 -3.73 -39.00
N GLY A 211 -8.96 -3.68 -39.82
CA GLY A 211 -8.33 -4.89 -40.37
C GLY A 211 -7.78 -5.82 -39.29
N ASP A 212 -7.74 -7.12 -39.56
CA ASP A 212 -7.43 -8.18 -38.58
C ASP A 212 -6.12 -7.99 -37.81
N TYR A 213 -5.08 -7.44 -38.41
CA TYR A 213 -3.82 -7.15 -37.76
C TYR A 213 -3.97 -6.07 -36.69
N ALA A 214 -4.65 -4.97 -37.02
CA ALA A 214 -4.90 -3.86 -36.09
C ALA A 214 -5.77 -4.30 -34.90
N ILE A 215 -6.79 -5.13 -35.16
CA ILE A 215 -7.65 -5.74 -34.14
C ILE A 215 -6.81 -6.57 -33.18
N THR A 216 -5.99 -7.47 -33.70
CA THR A 216 -5.18 -8.39 -32.90
C THR A 216 -4.18 -7.63 -32.05
N MET A 217 -3.48 -6.65 -32.61
CA MET A 217 -2.51 -5.82 -31.88
C MET A 217 -3.18 -5.01 -30.77
N THR A 218 -4.30 -4.35 -31.06
CA THR A 218 -5.04 -3.55 -30.06
C THR A 218 -5.57 -4.41 -28.92
N LYS A 219 -6.14 -5.58 -29.22
CA LYS A 219 -6.60 -6.54 -28.20
C LYS A 219 -5.45 -7.02 -27.32
N ALA A 220 -4.28 -7.31 -27.90
CA ALA A 220 -3.10 -7.76 -27.15
C ALA A 220 -2.57 -6.66 -26.20
N LEU A 221 -2.48 -5.41 -26.68
CA LEU A 221 -2.05 -4.27 -25.87
C LEU A 221 -3.05 -3.99 -24.73
N LEU A 222 -4.34 -3.97 -25.05
CA LEU A 222 -5.38 -3.77 -24.06
C LEU A 222 -5.37 -4.87 -22.98
N LYS A 223 -5.22 -6.15 -23.40
CA LYS A 223 -5.05 -7.27 -22.47
C LYS A 223 -3.84 -7.09 -21.54
N LYS A 224 -2.69 -6.63 -22.08
CA LYS A 224 -1.48 -6.32 -21.29
C LYS A 224 -1.74 -5.25 -20.24
N HIS A 225 -2.37 -4.11 -20.63
CA HIS A 225 -2.64 -3.00 -19.73
C HIS A 225 -3.72 -3.33 -18.70
N ARG A 226 -4.80 -4.00 -19.10
CA ARG A 226 -5.85 -4.48 -18.18
C ARG A 226 -5.27 -5.42 -17.11
N LYS A 227 -4.42 -6.36 -17.51
CA LYS A 227 -3.76 -7.26 -16.56
C LYS A 227 -2.91 -6.48 -15.55
N SER A 228 -2.18 -5.45 -16.00
CA SER A 228 -1.44 -4.56 -15.11
C SER A 228 -2.37 -3.78 -14.17
N ALA A 229 -3.49 -3.25 -14.68
CA ALA A 229 -4.47 -2.54 -13.88
C ALA A 229 -5.11 -3.43 -12.82
N MET A 230 -5.61 -4.63 -13.19
CA MET A 230 -6.19 -5.61 -12.26
C MET A 230 -5.22 -6.00 -11.14
N TYR A 231 -3.94 -6.14 -11.46
CA TYR A 231 -2.91 -6.39 -10.50
C TYR A 231 -2.82 -5.26 -9.45
N PHE A 232 -2.76 -3.99 -9.88
CA PHE A 232 -2.74 -2.87 -8.93
C PHE A 232 -4.06 -2.73 -8.17
N THR A 233 -5.20 -3.12 -8.76
CA THR A 233 -6.48 -3.22 -8.03
C THR A 233 -6.35 -4.17 -6.83
N ALA A 234 -5.72 -5.32 -7.01
CA ALA A 234 -5.54 -6.29 -5.94
C ALA A 234 -4.61 -5.75 -4.82
N VAL A 235 -3.52 -5.04 -5.18
CA VAL A 235 -2.64 -4.38 -4.21
C VAL A 235 -3.40 -3.33 -3.39
N ILE A 236 -4.18 -2.48 -4.06
CA ILE A 236 -4.98 -1.43 -3.43
C ILE A 236 -6.06 -2.03 -2.54
N ALA A 237 -6.75 -3.08 -3.01
CA ALA A 237 -7.74 -3.77 -2.21
C ALA A 237 -7.13 -4.37 -0.93
N ALA A 238 -5.96 -4.99 -1.01
CA ALA A 238 -5.25 -5.51 0.14
C ALA A 238 -4.89 -4.40 1.13
N TYR A 239 -4.39 -3.25 0.64
CA TYR A 239 -4.10 -2.07 1.45
C TYR A 239 -5.37 -1.56 2.16
N LEU A 240 -6.44 -1.32 1.41
CA LEU A 240 -7.70 -0.80 1.96
C LEU A 240 -8.32 -1.77 2.97
N LEU A 241 -8.31 -3.09 2.67
CA LEU A 241 -8.80 -4.10 3.61
C LEU A 241 -8.01 -4.09 4.92
N SER A 242 -6.71 -3.86 4.88
CA SER A 242 -5.88 -3.76 6.09
C SER A 242 -6.20 -2.52 6.92
N TRP A 243 -6.45 -1.36 6.29
CA TRP A 243 -6.65 -0.08 6.98
C TRP A 243 -8.11 0.20 7.34
N THR A 244 -9.10 -0.38 6.64
CA THR A 244 -10.53 -0.10 6.84
C THR A 244 -11.01 -0.41 8.27
N PRO A 245 -10.66 -1.55 8.92
CA PRO A 245 -11.08 -1.81 10.29
C PRO A 245 -10.61 -0.73 11.27
N TYR A 246 -9.36 -0.25 11.10
CA TYR A 246 -8.80 0.82 11.90
C TYR A 246 -9.50 2.17 11.65
N ALA A 247 -9.77 2.51 10.39
CA ALA A 247 -10.50 3.72 10.03
C ALA A 247 -11.93 3.73 10.60
N ILE A 248 -12.63 2.58 10.57
CA ILE A 248 -13.97 2.45 11.18
C ILE A 248 -13.88 2.63 12.69
N ALA A 249 -12.96 1.97 13.37
CA ALA A 249 -12.78 2.09 14.81
C ALA A 249 -12.50 3.54 15.21
N SER A 250 -11.63 4.24 14.48
CA SER A 250 -11.31 5.65 14.70
C SER A 250 -12.53 6.57 14.47
N LEU A 251 -13.33 6.33 13.42
CA LEU A 251 -14.58 7.09 13.17
C LEU A 251 -15.61 6.90 14.29
N ILE A 252 -15.73 5.68 14.83
CA ILE A 252 -16.61 5.41 15.98
C ILE A 252 -16.16 6.25 17.17
N ILE A 253 -14.85 6.34 17.46
CA ILE A 253 -14.33 7.15 18.56
C ILE A 253 -14.60 8.65 18.31
N VAL A 254 -14.33 9.15 17.09
CA VAL A 254 -14.59 10.55 16.71
C VAL A 254 -16.07 10.91 16.83
N SER A 255 -16.99 9.94 16.65
CA SER A 255 -18.44 10.14 16.87
C SER A 255 -18.85 10.18 18.37
N GLY A 256 -17.88 10.05 19.29
CA GLY A 256 -18.11 10.07 20.74
C GLY A 256 -18.44 8.72 21.36
N GLN A 257 -18.37 7.64 20.58
CA GLN A 257 -18.58 6.28 21.09
C GLN A 257 -17.27 5.65 21.54
N LYS A 258 -17.36 4.67 22.46
CA LYS A 258 -16.18 3.96 22.98
C LYS A 258 -15.92 2.70 22.18
N VAL A 259 -14.65 2.49 21.80
CA VAL A 259 -14.14 1.23 21.25
C VAL A 259 -13.31 0.54 22.33
N HIS A 260 -13.47 -0.77 22.45
CA HIS A 260 -12.69 -1.54 23.42
C HIS A 260 -11.18 -1.45 23.09
N PRO A 261 -10.28 -1.14 24.05
CA PRO A 261 -8.85 -0.90 23.78
C PRO A 261 -8.16 -2.04 23.01
N ILE A 262 -8.45 -3.29 23.33
CA ILE A 262 -7.89 -4.46 22.62
C ILE A 262 -8.33 -4.49 21.15
N VAL A 263 -9.58 -4.13 20.85
CA VAL A 263 -10.10 -4.08 19.48
C VAL A 263 -9.38 -3.00 18.68
N LEU A 264 -9.19 -1.81 19.25
CA LEU A 264 -8.46 -0.72 18.62
C LEU A 264 -7.01 -1.12 18.35
N SER A 265 -6.31 -1.71 19.33
CA SER A 265 -4.95 -2.24 19.16
C SER A 265 -4.89 -3.33 18.07
N ALA A 266 -5.85 -4.25 18.03
CA ALA A 266 -5.93 -5.28 17.00
C ALA A 266 -6.10 -4.69 15.60
N CYS A 267 -6.97 -3.68 15.45
CA CYS A 267 -7.15 -2.98 14.18
C CYS A 267 -5.86 -2.24 13.76
N SER A 268 -5.16 -1.61 14.69
CA SER A 268 -3.88 -0.92 14.47
C SER A 268 -2.79 -1.91 14.02
N VAL A 269 -2.67 -3.06 14.67
CA VAL A 269 -1.73 -4.14 14.26
C VAL A 269 -2.10 -4.70 12.89
N PHE A 270 -3.39 -4.92 12.63
CA PHE A 270 -3.86 -5.40 11.32
C PHE A 270 -3.56 -4.41 10.20
N ALA A 271 -3.73 -3.10 10.42
CA ALA A 271 -3.37 -2.07 9.46
C ALA A 271 -1.89 -2.14 9.06
N LYS A 272 -0.99 -2.43 9.99
CA LYS A 272 0.45 -2.57 9.74
C LYS A 272 0.80 -3.76 8.84
N THR A 273 -0.08 -4.75 8.68
CA THR A 273 0.14 -5.85 7.73
C THR A 273 0.25 -5.36 6.29
N SER A 274 -0.29 -4.18 5.95
CA SER A 274 -0.15 -3.56 4.63
C SER A 274 1.30 -3.37 4.22
N PHE A 275 2.23 -3.17 5.16
CA PHE A 275 3.64 -2.92 4.87
C PHE A 275 4.37 -4.12 4.24
N PHE A 276 3.89 -5.34 4.44
CA PHE A 276 4.47 -6.51 3.75
C PHE A 276 3.58 -7.00 2.58
N LEU A 277 2.28 -6.68 2.58
CA LEU A 277 1.36 -7.13 1.55
C LEU A 277 1.67 -6.51 0.18
N ASN A 278 2.06 -5.22 0.13
CA ASN A 278 2.38 -4.53 -1.11
C ASN A 278 3.43 -5.29 -1.95
N PRO A 279 4.64 -5.58 -1.44
CA PRO A 279 5.66 -6.29 -2.20
C PRO A 279 5.28 -7.75 -2.48
N PHE A 280 4.58 -8.41 -1.58
CA PHE A 280 4.10 -9.78 -1.77
C PHE A 280 3.20 -9.88 -3.00
N MET A 281 2.29 -8.92 -3.17
CA MET A 281 1.45 -8.83 -4.35
C MET A 281 2.28 -8.56 -5.62
N TYR A 282 3.37 -7.76 -5.56
CA TYR A 282 4.27 -7.54 -6.71
C TYR A 282 4.97 -8.83 -7.15
N VAL A 283 5.40 -9.62 -6.21
CA VAL A 283 6.09 -10.89 -6.48
C VAL A 283 5.12 -11.93 -7.04
N ILE A 284 3.90 -12.03 -6.52
CA ILE A 284 2.95 -13.08 -6.96
C ILE A 284 2.32 -12.76 -8.32
N PHE A 285 1.83 -11.54 -8.53
CA PHE A 285 0.97 -11.24 -9.66
C PHE A 285 1.70 -10.63 -10.87
N SER A 286 2.90 -10.06 -10.72
CA SER A 286 3.62 -9.43 -11.82
C SER A 286 4.67 -10.35 -12.44
N ARG A 287 4.30 -11.12 -13.47
CA ARG A 287 5.26 -11.95 -14.23
C ARG A 287 6.45 -11.16 -14.77
N ARG A 288 6.26 -9.87 -15.13
CA ARG A 288 7.35 -9.00 -15.58
C ARG A 288 8.32 -8.74 -14.44
N PHE A 289 7.80 -8.38 -13.27
CA PHE A 289 8.62 -8.12 -12.07
C PHE A 289 9.37 -9.39 -11.65
N GLN A 290 8.69 -10.53 -11.61
CA GLN A 290 9.31 -11.84 -11.32
C GLN A 290 10.49 -12.15 -12.26
N ARG A 291 10.31 -11.97 -13.58
CA ARG A 291 11.37 -12.20 -14.55
C ARG A 291 12.58 -11.30 -14.32
N ILE A 292 12.34 -10.01 -14.11
CA ILE A 292 13.40 -9.03 -13.84
C ILE A 292 14.12 -9.37 -12.54
N MET A 293 13.38 -9.70 -11.50
CA MET A 293 13.91 -10.12 -10.19
C MET A 293 14.81 -11.36 -10.32
N ILE A 294 14.34 -12.41 -11.00
CA ILE A 294 15.10 -13.64 -11.23
C ILE A 294 16.38 -13.35 -12.03
N GLN A 295 16.31 -12.47 -13.03
CA GLN A 295 17.49 -12.06 -13.82
C GLN A 295 18.47 -11.22 -13.02
N SER A 296 18.01 -10.56 -11.95
CA SER A 296 18.85 -9.74 -11.08
C SER A 296 19.69 -10.57 -10.10
N ILE A 297 19.31 -11.83 -9.86
CA ILE A 297 20.06 -12.74 -8.99
C ILE A 297 21.23 -13.34 -9.78
N PRO A 298 22.49 -13.30 -9.26
CA PRO A 298 23.65 -13.88 -9.91
C PRO A 298 23.44 -15.34 -10.31
N THR A 299 23.92 -15.72 -11.49
CA THR A 299 23.64 -17.01 -12.17
C THR A 299 23.97 -18.25 -11.32
N ALA A 300 24.95 -18.19 -10.44
CA ALA A 300 25.32 -19.31 -9.57
C ALA A 300 24.22 -19.71 -8.55
N LYS A 301 23.37 -18.76 -8.12
CA LYS A 301 22.21 -19.01 -7.25
C LYS A 301 20.90 -19.23 -8.01
N ARG A 302 20.83 -18.82 -9.28
CA ARG A 302 19.62 -18.88 -10.13
C ARG A 302 19.14 -20.31 -10.39
N ASN A 303 20.04 -21.27 -10.51
CA ASN A 303 19.70 -22.64 -10.86
C ASN A 303 19.23 -23.50 -9.68
N ARG A 304 19.49 -23.11 -8.43
CA ARG A 304 19.18 -23.94 -7.24
C ARG A 304 17.90 -23.57 -6.51
N LEU A 305 17.44 -22.32 -6.52
CA LEU A 305 16.45 -21.86 -5.53
C LEU A 305 15.06 -21.48 -6.09
N ILE A 306 14.91 -21.15 -7.37
CA ILE A 306 13.71 -20.44 -7.82
C ILE A 306 12.89 -21.15 -8.91
N ARG A 307 13.44 -22.02 -9.73
CA ARG A 307 12.70 -22.72 -10.79
C ARG A 307 11.54 -23.60 -10.27
N PRO A 308 11.71 -24.41 -9.21
CA PRO A 308 10.62 -25.30 -8.75
C PRO A 308 9.49 -24.55 -8.03
N ALA A 309 9.81 -23.53 -7.21
CA ALA A 309 8.82 -22.84 -6.38
C ALA A 309 7.88 -21.95 -7.19
N LEU A 310 8.41 -21.17 -8.14
CA LEU A 310 7.60 -20.26 -8.97
C LEU A 310 6.76 -21.02 -10.01
N THR A 311 7.22 -22.15 -10.49
CA THR A 311 6.44 -23.00 -11.40
C THR A 311 5.25 -23.65 -10.65
N ARG A 312 5.44 -24.10 -9.41
CA ARG A 312 4.38 -24.66 -8.57
C ARG A 312 3.34 -23.62 -8.18
N MET A 313 3.75 -22.44 -7.70
CA MET A 313 2.83 -21.35 -7.36
C MET A 313 2.01 -20.87 -8.57
N HIS A 314 2.57 -20.93 -9.79
CA HIS A 314 1.83 -20.53 -11.00
C HIS A 314 0.82 -21.57 -11.48
N SER A 315 1.04 -22.86 -11.28
CA SER A 315 0.07 -23.89 -11.64
C SER A 315 -1.13 -23.88 -10.69
N GLU A 316 -0.90 -23.65 -9.40
CA GLU A 316 -1.94 -23.66 -8.38
C GLU A 316 -2.80 -22.38 -8.38
N THR A 317 -2.18 -21.18 -8.48
CA THR A 317 -2.94 -19.91 -8.54
C THR A 317 -3.64 -19.67 -9.88
N ALA A 318 -3.08 -20.13 -10.99
CA ALA A 318 -3.74 -20.04 -12.29
C ALA A 318 -4.98 -20.95 -12.36
N SER A 319 -4.96 -22.12 -11.74
CA SER A 319 -6.10 -23.04 -11.72
C SER A 319 -7.27 -22.54 -10.87
N VAL A 320 -7.02 -21.73 -9.83
CA VAL A 320 -8.05 -21.19 -8.93
C VAL A 320 -8.71 -19.92 -9.49
N LEU A 321 -7.95 -19.04 -10.14
CA LEU A 321 -8.45 -17.74 -10.60
C LEU A 321 -9.00 -17.71 -12.04
N TRP A 322 -8.80 -18.78 -12.84
CA TRP A 322 -9.15 -18.79 -14.26
C TRP A 322 -10.17 -19.85 -14.66
N LYS A 323 -10.79 -20.57 -13.71
CA LYS A 323 -11.86 -21.53 -14.00
C LYS A 323 -13.22 -20.89 -14.31
N HIS A 324 -13.38 -19.58 -14.13
CA HIS A 324 -14.58 -18.85 -14.55
C HIS A 324 -14.20 -17.71 -15.51
N PRO A 325 -14.41 -17.86 -16.82
CA PRO A 325 -14.33 -16.73 -17.77
C PRO A 325 -15.51 -15.79 -17.49
N LEU A 326 -15.20 -14.50 -17.22
CA LEU A 326 -16.17 -13.41 -17.21
C LEU A 326 -16.56 -13.05 -18.65
#